data_22585d7e9fa4693a5912bc7cdb11d7eb
#
_entry.id   22585d7e9fa4693a5912bc7cdb11d7eb
#
_cell.length_a   1.000
_cell.length_b   1.000
_cell.length_c   1.000
_cell.angle_alpha   90.00
_cell.angle_beta   90.00
_cell.angle_gamma   90.00
#
_symmetry.space_group_name_H-M   'P 1'
#
loop_
_entity.id
_entity.type
_entity.pdbx_description
1 polymer ?
#
loop_
_entity_poly.entity_id
_entity_poly.type
_entity_poly.pdbx_seq_one_letter_code
_entity_poly.pdbx_strand_id
1 'polypeptide(L)'
;IRQANIEELLEQNEEYELSPEQISDICYLTGKRYQSCKIWEFEDIEGIGIVPFFNVTIDEIEYDSRSMGRGEHFLFYLYWYINKCNSGTIVIIEEPETYISICSQIHFANYLGKQIAEKGIQAIVTTHSPYLLEHVKNSNIRIVSRMGNMAMITKPDDDMMAEDILGITQSYTGTLFVEDRVAY
;
A
#
# COMPACT_ATOMS: atom_id res chain seq x y z
N ILE A 1 18.90 -9.29 3.17
CA ILE A 1 20.16 -8.90 2.50
C ILE A 1 21.14 -8.61 3.61
N ARG A 2 22.20 -9.44 3.77
CA ARG A 2 23.25 -9.20 4.77
C ARG A 2 24.03 -7.95 4.37
N GLN A 3 24.29 -7.06 5.32
CA GLN A 3 24.95 -5.75 5.14
C GLN A 3 26.28 -5.78 4.33
N ALA A 4 26.95 -6.92 4.27
CA ALA A 4 28.28 -7.05 3.68
C ALA A 4 28.34 -7.04 2.14
N ASN A 5 27.19 -7.12 1.42
CA ASN A 5 27.18 -7.24 -0.05
C ASN A 5 26.35 -6.16 -0.78
N ILE A 6 25.80 -5.17 -0.07
CA ILE A 6 24.92 -4.20 -0.75
C ILE A 6 25.70 -3.25 -1.67
N GLU A 7 26.87 -2.78 -1.25
CA GLU A 7 27.70 -1.89 -2.06
C GLU A 7 28.15 -2.56 -3.36
N GLU A 8 28.55 -3.84 -3.27
CA GLU A 8 28.90 -4.64 -4.44
C GLU A 8 27.69 -4.88 -5.36
N LEU A 9 26.48 -5.10 -4.81
CA LEU A 9 25.27 -5.24 -5.59
C LEU A 9 24.87 -3.93 -6.28
N LEU A 10 25.05 -2.79 -5.63
CA LEU A 10 24.80 -1.48 -6.24
C LEU A 10 25.77 -1.18 -7.38
N GLU A 11 27.04 -1.56 -7.26
CA GLU A 11 28.02 -1.39 -8.33
C GLU A 11 27.78 -2.32 -9.54
N GLN A 12 27.18 -3.49 -9.32
CA GLN A 12 26.94 -4.49 -10.37
C GLN A 12 25.61 -4.31 -11.11
N ASN A 13 24.69 -3.50 -10.58
CA ASN A 13 23.36 -3.31 -11.14
C ASN A 13 23.18 -1.85 -11.58
N GLU A 14 22.46 -1.67 -12.69
CA GLU A 14 22.14 -0.33 -13.19
C GLU A 14 21.07 0.34 -12.31
N GLU A 15 21.29 1.63 -12.01
CA GLU A 15 20.29 2.47 -11.39
C GLU A 15 19.38 3.11 -12.44
N TYR A 16 18.13 3.35 -12.07
CA TYR A 16 17.28 4.30 -12.80
C TYR A 16 16.59 5.25 -11.84
N GLU A 17 16.41 6.48 -12.28
CA GLU A 17 15.79 7.54 -11.49
C GLU A 17 14.32 7.70 -11.89
N LEU A 18 13.44 7.89 -10.90
CA LEU A 18 12.03 8.17 -11.15
C LEU A 18 11.87 9.57 -11.77
N SER A 19 10.97 9.65 -12.76
CA SER A 19 10.57 10.92 -13.35
C SER A 19 9.83 11.81 -12.33
N PRO A 20 9.73 13.13 -12.55
CA PRO A 20 8.98 14.03 -11.68
C PRO A 20 7.52 13.62 -11.46
N GLU A 21 6.88 13.03 -12.46
CA GLU A 21 5.50 12.51 -12.36
C GLU A 21 5.44 11.30 -11.45
N GLN A 22 6.38 10.37 -11.58
CA GLN A 22 6.51 9.19 -10.72
C GLN A 22 6.84 9.56 -9.28
N ILE A 23 7.68 10.57 -9.06
CA ILE A 23 7.95 11.13 -7.74
C ILE A 23 6.69 11.73 -7.13
N SER A 24 5.86 12.42 -7.93
CA SER A 24 4.58 12.95 -7.46
C SER A 24 3.64 11.85 -6.96
N ASP A 25 3.57 10.72 -7.65
CA ASP A 25 2.76 9.56 -7.21
C ASP A 25 3.27 9.00 -5.87
N ILE A 26 4.58 8.87 -5.69
CA ILE A 26 5.18 8.42 -4.42
C ILE A 26 4.94 9.44 -3.29
N CYS A 27 5.08 10.72 -3.57
CA CYS A 27 4.76 11.78 -2.60
C CYS A 27 3.29 11.69 -2.14
N TYR A 28 2.38 11.47 -3.07
CA TYR A 28 0.96 11.27 -2.77
C TYR A 28 0.73 10.05 -1.89
N LEU A 29 1.32 8.90 -2.24
CA LEU A 29 1.16 7.64 -1.50
C LEU A 29 1.67 7.73 -0.06
N THR A 30 2.82 8.35 0.14
CA THR A 30 3.51 8.38 1.44
C THR A 30 3.14 9.58 2.29
N GLY A 31 2.61 10.65 1.68
CA GLY A 31 2.39 11.95 2.33
C GLY A 31 3.69 12.73 2.56
N LYS A 32 4.82 12.32 1.99
CA LYS A 32 6.13 12.97 2.11
C LYS A 32 6.50 13.70 0.83
N ARG A 33 7.51 14.59 0.88
CA ARG A 33 7.96 15.39 -0.27
C ARG A 33 9.34 14.96 -0.72
N TYR A 34 9.41 13.93 -1.55
CA TYR A 34 10.66 13.47 -2.13
C TYR A 34 11.13 14.41 -3.26
N GLN A 35 12.42 14.66 -3.31
CA GLN A 35 13.09 15.43 -4.36
C GLN A 35 13.63 14.52 -5.46
N SER A 36 14.10 13.34 -5.07
CA SER A 36 14.58 12.31 -6.00
C SER A 36 14.34 10.91 -5.44
N CYS A 37 14.30 9.94 -6.34
CA CYS A 37 14.28 8.53 -6.00
C CYS A 37 15.02 7.73 -7.07
N LYS A 38 16.07 7.04 -6.66
CA LYS A 38 16.81 6.08 -7.46
C LYS A 38 16.43 4.67 -7.07
N ILE A 39 16.35 3.78 -8.06
CA ILE A 39 15.96 2.39 -7.87
C ILE A 39 17.01 1.49 -8.54
N TRP A 40 17.43 0.46 -7.82
CA TRP A 40 18.17 -0.69 -8.33
C TRP A 40 17.28 -1.91 -8.26
N GLU A 41 17.40 -2.80 -9.20
CA GLU A 41 16.67 -4.06 -9.24
C GLU A 41 17.67 -5.21 -9.15
N PHE A 42 17.66 -5.90 -8.02
CA PHE A 42 18.52 -7.05 -7.79
C PHE A 42 17.82 -8.33 -8.20
N GLU A 43 18.39 -9.05 -9.16
CA GLU A 43 17.85 -10.32 -9.63
C GLU A 43 18.24 -11.47 -8.70
N ASP A 44 17.29 -12.38 -8.50
CA ASP A 44 17.44 -13.71 -7.89
C ASP A 44 18.13 -13.74 -6.52
N ILE A 45 17.84 -12.77 -5.66
CA ILE A 45 18.31 -12.85 -4.28
C ILE A 45 17.53 -13.97 -3.55
N GLU A 46 18.21 -15.07 -3.27
CA GLU A 46 17.68 -16.22 -2.51
C GLU A 46 16.43 -16.88 -3.13
N GLY A 47 16.25 -16.80 -4.47
CA GLY A 47 15.11 -17.39 -5.18
C GLY A 47 13.80 -16.63 -5.02
N ILE A 48 13.83 -15.38 -4.53
CA ILE A 48 12.64 -14.51 -4.34
C ILE A 48 12.25 -13.82 -5.65
N GLY A 49 13.13 -13.78 -6.65
CA GLY A 49 12.97 -13.02 -7.89
C GLY A 49 13.60 -11.63 -7.79
N ILE A 50 13.02 -10.66 -8.51
CA ILE A 50 13.56 -9.29 -8.53
C ILE A 50 13.19 -8.55 -7.24
N VAL A 51 14.19 -7.99 -6.56
CA VAL A 51 14.03 -7.19 -5.34
C VAL A 51 14.47 -5.76 -5.61
N PRO A 52 13.58 -4.76 -5.46
CA PRO A 52 13.95 -3.37 -5.62
C PRO A 52 14.70 -2.85 -4.38
N PHE A 53 15.68 -1.99 -4.63
CA PHE A 53 16.35 -1.20 -3.61
C PHE A 53 16.19 0.28 -3.94
N PHE A 54 15.76 1.06 -2.96
CA PHE A 54 15.42 2.47 -3.12
C PHE A 54 16.43 3.35 -2.41
N ASN A 55 16.77 4.47 -3.04
CA ASN A 55 17.51 5.56 -2.44
C ASN A 55 16.77 6.85 -2.74
N VAL A 56 16.48 7.64 -1.71
CA VAL A 56 15.61 8.82 -1.80
C VAL A 56 16.23 10.04 -1.14
N THR A 57 15.82 11.22 -1.60
CA THR A 57 16.21 12.49 -1.00
C THR A 57 14.97 13.27 -0.52
N ILE A 58 14.98 13.70 0.73
CA ILE A 58 14.00 14.62 1.33
C ILE A 58 14.77 15.72 2.08
N ASP A 59 14.45 16.99 1.83
CA ASP A 59 15.04 18.14 2.53
C ASP A 59 16.59 18.06 2.61
N GLU A 60 17.22 17.71 1.48
CA GLU A 60 18.69 17.52 1.36
C GLU A 60 19.24 16.31 2.14
N ILE A 61 18.38 15.51 2.77
CA ILE A 61 18.77 14.27 3.47
C ILE A 61 18.57 13.09 2.53
N GLU A 62 19.66 12.38 2.26
CA GLU A 62 19.66 11.16 1.46
C GLU A 62 19.63 9.93 2.37
N TYR A 63 18.75 8.98 2.07
CA TYR A 63 18.67 7.68 2.76
C TYR A 63 18.10 6.60 1.85
N ASP A 64 18.32 5.35 2.23
CA ASP A 64 17.97 4.19 1.41
C ASP A 64 17.00 3.21 2.10
N SER A 65 16.66 2.13 1.39
CA SER A 65 15.76 1.06 1.84
C SER A 65 16.08 0.51 3.23
N ARG A 66 17.35 0.57 3.68
CA ARG A 66 17.78 0.08 5.02
C ARG A 66 17.33 1.01 6.15
N SER A 67 17.17 2.29 5.83
CA SER A 67 16.80 3.35 6.78
C SER A 67 15.33 3.77 6.69
N MET A 68 14.61 3.27 5.67
CA MET A 68 13.17 3.52 5.53
C MET A 68 12.37 2.86 6.64
N GLY A 69 11.31 3.55 7.11
CA GLY A 69 10.29 2.93 7.95
C GLY A 69 9.54 1.82 7.18
N ARG A 70 9.03 0.81 7.90
CA ARG A 70 8.35 -0.34 7.26
C ARG A 70 7.21 0.08 6.35
N GLY A 71 6.36 1.01 6.78
CA GLY A 71 5.23 1.48 5.98
C GLY A 71 5.66 2.24 4.73
N GLU A 72 6.70 3.05 4.85
CA GLU A 72 7.29 3.76 3.74
C GLU A 72 7.87 2.77 2.70
N HIS A 73 8.71 1.85 3.15
CA HIS A 73 9.30 0.83 2.28
C HIS A 73 8.23 -0.02 1.59
N PHE A 74 7.17 -0.39 2.31
CA PHE A 74 6.04 -1.15 1.77
C PHE A 74 5.31 -0.38 0.65
N LEU A 75 5.07 0.93 0.81
CA LEU A 75 4.45 1.76 -0.21
C LEU A 75 5.34 1.91 -1.45
N PHE A 76 6.65 2.07 -1.28
CA PHE A 76 7.61 2.08 -2.39
C PHE A 76 7.62 0.74 -3.14
N TYR A 77 7.62 -0.37 -2.41
CA TYR A 77 7.55 -1.71 -3.00
C TYR A 77 6.26 -1.92 -3.80
N LEU A 78 5.10 -1.57 -3.23
CA LEU A 78 3.81 -1.66 -3.92
C LEU A 78 3.76 -0.78 -5.17
N TYR A 79 4.26 0.47 -5.06
CA TYR A 79 4.37 1.37 -6.18
C TYR A 79 5.21 0.75 -7.31
N TRP A 80 6.41 0.29 -6.99
CA TRP A 80 7.30 -0.36 -7.95
C TRP A 80 6.64 -1.59 -8.58
N TYR A 81 6.08 -2.47 -7.77
CA TYR A 81 5.44 -3.70 -8.24
C TYR A 81 4.26 -3.43 -9.18
N ILE A 82 3.34 -2.56 -8.79
CA ILE A 82 2.18 -2.18 -9.60
C ILE A 82 2.62 -1.55 -10.93
N ASN A 83 3.70 -0.76 -10.92
CA ASN A 83 4.22 -0.17 -12.14
C ASN A 83 4.85 -1.18 -13.11
N LYS A 84 5.33 -2.31 -12.63
CA LYS A 84 5.81 -3.45 -13.45
C LYS A 84 4.69 -4.32 -14.00
N CYS A 85 3.47 -4.23 -13.46
CA CYS A 85 2.35 -5.04 -13.93
C CYS A 85 1.90 -4.62 -15.33
N ASN A 86 1.65 -5.62 -16.17
CA ASN A 86 1.06 -5.46 -17.49
C ASN A 86 -0.47 -5.53 -17.43
N SER A 87 -1.14 -5.08 -18.50
CA SER A 87 -2.59 -5.24 -18.64
C SER A 87 -3.01 -6.71 -18.50
N GLY A 88 -4.09 -6.96 -17.75
CA GLY A 88 -4.59 -8.29 -17.45
C GLY A 88 -3.92 -8.98 -16.25
N THR A 89 -2.89 -8.38 -15.65
CA THR A 89 -2.29 -8.91 -14.41
C THR A 89 -3.30 -8.86 -13.28
N ILE A 90 -3.37 -9.93 -12.48
CA ILE A 90 -4.14 -9.97 -11.22
C ILE A 90 -3.16 -9.78 -10.07
N VAL A 91 -3.34 -8.71 -9.31
CA VAL A 91 -2.55 -8.40 -8.12
C VAL A 91 -3.35 -8.79 -6.88
N ILE A 92 -2.74 -9.57 -5.98
CA ILE A 92 -3.34 -9.96 -4.71
C ILE A 92 -2.55 -9.26 -3.59
N ILE A 93 -3.25 -8.49 -2.75
CA ILE A 93 -2.66 -7.73 -1.65
C ILE A 93 -3.39 -8.11 -0.37
N GLU A 94 -2.64 -8.58 0.61
CA GLU A 94 -3.17 -9.05 1.89
C GLU A 94 -2.91 -8.02 2.98
N GLU A 95 -3.99 -7.55 3.61
CA GLU A 95 -4.01 -6.65 4.77
C GLU A 95 -2.99 -5.49 4.71
N PRO A 96 -3.00 -4.65 3.64
CA PRO A 96 -2.03 -3.57 3.49
C PRO A 96 -2.05 -2.57 4.65
N GLU A 97 -3.19 -2.42 5.34
CA GLU A 97 -3.33 -1.57 6.52
C GLU A 97 -2.38 -1.91 7.66
N THR A 98 -1.87 -3.13 7.73
CA THR A 98 -0.93 -3.57 8.77
C THR A 98 0.37 -2.75 8.77
N TYR A 99 0.74 -2.19 7.63
CA TYR A 99 2.01 -1.50 7.45
C TYR A 99 1.88 0.01 7.25
N ILE A 100 0.71 0.52 6.86
CA ILE A 100 0.55 1.90 6.42
C ILE A 100 -0.40 2.70 7.32
N SER A 101 -0.13 4.01 7.45
CA SER A 101 -0.97 4.92 8.22
C SER A 101 -2.36 5.07 7.61
N ILE A 102 -3.34 5.51 8.40
CA ILE A 102 -4.71 5.75 7.93
C ILE A 102 -4.73 6.67 6.70
N CYS A 103 -4.00 7.79 6.73
CA CYS A 103 -3.93 8.70 5.57
C CYS A 103 -3.37 8.00 4.32
N SER A 104 -2.33 7.18 4.50
CA SER A 104 -1.73 6.42 3.40
C SER A 104 -2.65 5.31 2.87
N GLN A 105 -3.56 4.78 3.69
CA GLN A 105 -4.56 3.79 3.24
C GLN A 105 -5.51 4.40 2.20
N ILE A 106 -6.02 5.61 2.44
CA ILE A 106 -6.87 6.32 1.50
C ILE A 106 -6.11 6.63 0.19
N HIS A 107 -4.88 7.14 0.32
CA HIS A 107 -4.04 7.42 -0.84
C HIS A 107 -3.74 6.17 -1.65
N PHE A 108 -3.45 5.06 -0.98
CA PHE A 108 -3.20 3.77 -1.62
C PHE A 108 -4.43 3.25 -2.36
N ALA A 109 -5.62 3.29 -1.76
CA ALA A 109 -6.87 2.87 -2.40
C ALA A 109 -7.14 3.68 -3.67
N ASN A 110 -6.97 4.99 -3.63
CA ASN A 110 -7.12 5.88 -4.78
C ASN A 110 -6.10 5.60 -5.88
N TYR A 111 -4.82 5.44 -5.49
CA TYR A 111 -3.75 5.10 -6.43
C TYR A 111 -4.01 3.75 -7.12
N LEU A 112 -4.38 2.72 -6.36
CA LEU A 112 -4.71 1.41 -6.89
C LEU A 112 -5.90 1.49 -7.87
N GLY A 113 -6.94 2.23 -7.52
CA GLY A 113 -8.09 2.47 -8.38
C GLY A 113 -7.70 3.16 -9.71
N LYS A 114 -6.81 4.16 -9.65
CA LYS A 114 -6.24 4.82 -10.83
C LYS A 114 -5.49 3.80 -11.71
N GLN A 115 -4.61 2.98 -11.11
CA GLN A 115 -3.83 2.00 -11.86
C GLN A 115 -4.69 0.89 -12.49
N ILE A 116 -5.76 0.45 -11.81
CA ILE A 116 -6.75 -0.48 -12.37
C ILE A 116 -7.39 0.12 -13.63
N ALA A 117 -7.80 1.37 -13.57
CA ALA A 117 -8.47 2.05 -14.69
C ALA A 117 -7.52 2.32 -15.87
N GLU A 118 -6.29 2.76 -15.60
CA GLU A 118 -5.34 3.18 -16.63
C GLU A 118 -4.59 2.01 -17.28
N LYS A 119 -4.18 1.01 -16.47
CA LYS A 119 -3.37 -0.12 -16.96
C LYS A 119 -4.19 -1.36 -17.29
N GLY A 120 -5.45 -1.43 -16.86
CA GLY A 120 -6.28 -2.62 -17.05
C GLY A 120 -5.81 -3.82 -16.22
N ILE A 121 -5.19 -3.58 -15.07
CA ILE A 121 -4.89 -4.62 -14.08
C ILE A 121 -6.15 -4.94 -13.27
N GLN A 122 -6.15 -6.08 -12.58
CA GLN A 122 -7.16 -6.45 -11.61
C GLN A 122 -6.52 -6.52 -10.22
N ALA A 123 -7.23 -6.12 -9.19
CA ALA A 123 -6.73 -6.23 -7.81
C ALA A 123 -7.74 -6.96 -6.93
N ILE A 124 -7.23 -7.85 -6.08
CA ILE A 124 -7.94 -8.47 -4.98
C ILE A 124 -7.23 -8.03 -3.70
N VAL A 125 -7.94 -7.32 -2.83
CA VAL A 125 -7.37 -6.82 -1.58
C VAL A 125 -8.17 -7.43 -0.42
N THR A 126 -7.49 -8.08 0.52
CA THR A 126 -8.10 -8.44 1.80
C THR A 126 -7.84 -7.33 2.80
N THR A 127 -8.84 -6.94 3.58
CA THR A 127 -8.69 -5.83 4.53
C THR A 127 -9.71 -5.91 5.66
N HIS A 128 -9.32 -5.38 6.82
CA HIS A 128 -10.19 -5.04 7.95
C HIS A 128 -10.32 -3.53 8.14
N SER A 129 -9.78 -2.72 7.21
CA SER A 129 -9.79 -1.26 7.31
C SER A 129 -11.00 -0.65 6.61
N PRO A 130 -11.79 0.16 7.32
CA PRO A 130 -12.87 0.93 6.71
C PRO A 130 -12.35 1.95 5.68
N TYR A 131 -11.18 2.51 5.93
CA TYR A 131 -10.59 3.55 5.07
C TYR A 131 -10.20 3.04 3.69
N LEU A 132 -9.87 1.75 3.57
CA LEU A 132 -9.64 1.11 2.26
C LEU A 132 -10.95 0.85 1.51
N LEU A 133 -12.07 0.72 2.23
CA LEU A 133 -13.39 0.44 1.65
C LEU A 133 -14.18 1.69 1.30
N GLU A 134 -13.84 2.86 1.88
CA GLU A 134 -14.62 4.10 1.79
C GLU A 134 -14.99 4.53 0.35
N HIS A 135 -14.11 4.23 -0.61
CA HIS A 135 -14.31 4.57 -2.02
C HIS A 135 -14.55 3.35 -2.93
N VAL A 136 -14.74 2.17 -2.32
CA VAL A 136 -15.00 0.94 -3.07
C VAL A 136 -16.51 0.72 -3.21
N LYS A 137 -16.99 0.54 -4.44
CA LYS A 137 -18.40 0.24 -4.68
C LYS A 137 -18.78 -1.08 -4.02
N ASN A 138 -19.95 -1.16 -3.36
CA ASN A 138 -20.47 -2.37 -2.71
C ASN A 138 -20.50 -3.59 -3.63
N SER A 139 -20.76 -3.39 -4.93
CA SER A 139 -20.70 -4.46 -5.94
C SER A 139 -19.34 -5.17 -6.00
N ASN A 140 -18.27 -4.50 -5.59
CA ASN A 140 -16.90 -5.01 -5.60
C ASN A 140 -16.45 -5.55 -4.24
N ILE A 141 -17.22 -5.34 -3.18
CA ILE A 141 -16.93 -5.85 -1.84
C ILE A 141 -17.42 -7.31 -1.72
N ARG A 142 -16.66 -8.12 -1.03
CA ARG A 142 -16.99 -9.48 -0.64
C ARG A 142 -16.70 -9.66 0.84
N ILE A 143 -17.70 -10.14 1.57
CA ILE A 143 -17.58 -10.44 3.00
C ILE A 143 -17.25 -11.92 3.12
N VAL A 144 -16.13 -12.22 3.75
CA VAL A 144 -15.73 -13.59 4.06
C VAL A 144 -16.02 -13.85 5.53
N SER A 145 -16.91 -14.77 5.80
CA SER A 145 -17.27 -15.18 7.16
C SER A 145 -17.03 -16.67 7.36
N ARG A 146 -16.78 -17.07 8.61
CA ARG A 146 -16.65 -18.48 8.98
C ARG A 146 -17.90 -18.96 9.70
N MET A 147 -18.47 -20.04 9.21
CA MET A 147 -19.61 -20.70 9.80
C MET A 147 -19.29 -22.18 10.09
N GLY A 148 -18.86 -22.43 11.33
CA GLY A 148 -18.31 -23.75 11.70
C GLY A 148 -17.00 -24.05 10.97
N ASN A 149 -17.00 -25.09 10.14
CA ASN A 149 -15.85 -25.50 9.33
C ASN A 149 -15.88 -25.00 7.88
N MET A 150 -16.89 -24.20 7.52
CA MET A 150 -17.04 -23.65 6.16
C MET A 150 -16.76 -22.16 6.13
N ALA A 151 -16.10 -21.70 5.06
CA ALA A 151 -16.01 -20.29 4.71
C ALA A 151 -17.18 -19.93 3.80
N MET A 152 -17.86 -18.83 4.09
CA MET A 152 -18.93 -18.28 3.26
C MET A 152 -18.46 -16.95 2.67
N ILE A 153 -18.77 -16.75 1.39
CA ILE A 153 -18.50 -15.47 0.70
C ILE A 153 -19.86 -14.89 0.32
N THR A 154 -20.17 -13.71 0.85
CA THR A 154 -21.40 -12.98 0.57
C THR A 154 -21.11 -11.59 0.01
N LYS A 155 -22.09 -10.98 -0.63
CA LYS A 155 -22.07 -9.56 -0.99
C LYS A 155 -22.75 -8.79 0.13
N PRO A 156 -22.32 -7.55 0.41
CA PRO A 156 -23.11 -6.66 1.28
C PRO A 156 -24.47 -6.42 0.63
N ASP A 157 -25.54 -6.52 1.41
CA ASP A 157 -26.90 -6.23 0.96
C ASP A 157 -27.17 -4.71 0.93
N ASP A 158 -26.53 -3.96 1.83
CA ASP A 158 -26.61 -2.49 1.97
C ASP A 158 -25.26 -1.87 2.26
N ASP A 159 -25.14 -0.55 2.04
CA ASP A 159 -23.95 0.23 2.37
C ASP A 159 -23.56 0.14 3.85
N MET A 160 -24.54 -0.02 4.73
CA MET A 160 -24.33 -0.17 6.18
C MET A 160 -23.75 -1.51 6.61
N MET A 161 -23.94 -2.57 5.82
CA MET A 161 -23.56 -3.93 6.25
C MET A 161 -22.06 -4.17 6.28
N ALA A 162 -21.28 -3.53 5.39
CA ALA A 162 -19.82 -3.62 5.41
C ALA A 162 -19.22 -2.87 6.62
N GLU A 163 -19.78 -1.72 6.97
CA GLU A 163 -19.39 -0.93 8.14
C GLU A 163 -19.75 -1.63 9.45
N ASP A 164 -20.95 -2.23 9.55
CA ASP A 164 -21.39 -2.98 10.72
C ASP A 164 -20.50 -4.21 10.99
N ILE A 165 -20.11 -4.94 9.94
CA ILE A 165 -19.25 -6.13 10.08
C ILE A 165 -17.84 -5.75 10.52
N LEU A 166 -17.34 -4.58 10.12
CA LEU A 166 -16.06 -4.06 10.59
C LEU A 166 -16.14 -3.42 11.99
N GLY A 167 -17.31 -3.40 12.60
CA GLY A 167 -17.53 -2.81 13.91
C GLY A 167 -17.60 -1.27 13.89
N ILE A 168 -17.81 -0.67 12.71
CA ILE A 168 -17.96 0.77 12.55
C ILE A 168 -19.45 1.11 12.69
N THR A 169 -19.99 0.95 13.86
CA THR A 169 -21.34 1.45 14.14
C THR A 169 -21.28 2.96 14.31
N GLN A 170 -21.90 3.70 13.39
CA GLN A 170 -22.08 5.16 13.49
C GLN A 170 -23.14 5.57 14.56
N SER A 171 -23.58 4.70 15.42
CA SER A 171 -24.49 5.04 16.51
C SER A 171 -23.69 5.68 17.66
N TYR A 172 -23.47 6.97 17.57
CA TYR A 172 -22.99 7.75 18.71
C TYR A 172 -24.09 7.82 19.78
N THR A 173 -24.01 6.95 20.77
CA THR A 173 -24.91 6.96 21.93
C THR A 173 -24.31 7.71 23.12
N GLY A 174 -23.16 8.34 22.97
CA GLY A 174 -22.48 9.04 24.05
C GLY A 174 -21.45 10.05 23.60
N THR A 175 -21.11 10.98 24.51
CA THR A 175 -20.04 11.95 24.32
C THR A 175 -18.82 11.49 25.12
N LEU A 176 -17.69 11.29 24.44
CA LEU A 176 -16.42 11.01 25.08
C LEU A 176 -15.68 12.33 25.32
N PHE A 177 -15.41 12.66 26.58
CA PHE A 177 -14.52 13.76 26.94
C PHE A 177 -13.09 13.23 26.98
N VAL A 178 -12.21 13.85 26.20
CA VAL A 178 -10.78 13.50 26.15
C VAL A 178 -9.95 14.66 26.69
N GLU A 179 -8.92 14.33 27.43
CA GLU A 179 -8.06 15.30 28.14
C GLU A 179 -6.99 15.91 27.21
N ASP A 180 -6.75 15.28 26.02
CA ASP A 180 -5.74 15.71 25.08
C ASP A 180 -6.31 15.96 23.68
N ARG A 181 -5.76 16.98 22.98
CA ARG A 181 -6.14 17.34 21.61
C ARG A 181 -5.80 16.28 20.55
N VAL A 182 -5.02 15.28 20.92
CA VAL A 182 -4.58 14.19 20.01
C VAL A 182 -5.59 13.05 19.94
N ALA A 183 -6.65 13.06 20.75
CA ALA A 183 -7.66 11.99 20.79
C ALA A 183 -8.93 12.29 19.97
N TYR A 184 -8.79 13.08 18.90
CA TYR A 184 -9.82 13.31 17.89
C TYR A 184 -9.58 12.43 16.66
#